data_ac67b95f0377e191c16d873c6ff3db77
#
_entry.id   ac67b95f0377e191c16d873c6ff3db77
#
_cell.length_a   1.000
_cell.length_b   1.000
_cell.length_c   1.000
_cell.angle_alpha   90.00
_cell.angle_beta   90.00
_cell.angle_gamma   90.00
#
_symmetry.space_group_name_H-M   'P 1'
#
loop_
_entity.id
_entity.type
_entity.pdbx_description
1 polymer ?
#
loop_
_entity_poly.entity_id
_entity_poly.type
_entity_poly.pdbx_seq_one_letter_code
_entity_poly.pdbx_strand_id
1 'polypeptide(L)'
;LKYKMSRHPLTILFGFFTVFVLGMLVSSFMRDPKKNWDSLVSLLLHISLAVAVPFFFGWNTYFFGIFLPLAITCAMGAYLFYAQHNFPDVHIVERKDWEYSRAALESSSFMDMSPIMHWFTGNIGYHHIHHLNPSIPFYRLPEVMRDIPETQNPVTVRLTPKSMIECFKLKLWDPKQGKMVGYP
;
A
#
# COMPACT_ATOMS: atom_id res chain seq x y z
N LEU A 1 -17.40 1.52 -12.31
CA LEU A 1 -17.05 2.81 -11.75
C LEU A 1 -16.09 2.66 -10.57
N LYS A 2 -16.41 1.89 -9.50
CA LYS A 2 -15.55 1.69 -8.32
C LYS A 2 -14.13 1.26 -8.68
N TYR A 3 -13.96 0.30 -9.59
CA TYR A 3 -12.66 -0.18 -10.03
C TYR A 3 -11.80 0.93 -10.68
N LYS A 4 -12.40 1.75 -11.55
CA LYS A 4 -11.70 2.88 -12.17
C LYS A 4 -11.30 3.94 -11.15
N MET A 5 -12.17 4.22 -10.19
CA MET A 5 -11.91 5.18 -9.12
C MET A 5 -10.77 4.71 -8.20
N SER A 6 -10.78 3.46 -7.75
CA SER A 6 -9.75 2.93 -6.84
C SER A 6 -8.33 2.91 -7.46
N ARG A 7 -8.23 2.90 -8.79
CA ARG A 7 -6.96 2.91 -9.53
C ARG A 7 -6.60 4.27 -10.13
N HIS A 8 -7.35 5.31 -9.77
CA HIS A 8 -7.05 6.66 -10.24
C HIS A 8 -5.91 7.27 -9.42
N PRO A 9 -4.90 7.93 -10.03
CA PRO A 9 -3.78 8.52 -9.31
C PRO A 9 -4.20 9.49 -8.20
N LEU A 10 -5.26 10.27 -8.42
CA LEU A 10 -5.79 11.17 -7.38
C LEU A 10 -6.33 10.42 -6.17
N THR A 11 -6.96 9.26 -6.35
CA THR A 11 -7.43 8.43 -5.22
C THR A 11 -6.26 8.01 -4.34
N ILE A 12 -5.11 7.72 -4.94
CA ILE A 12 -3.89 7.33 -4.25
C ILE A 12 -3.22 8.56 -3.61
N LEU A 13 -3.14 9.68 -4.32
CA LEU A 13 -2.61 10.93 -3.79
C LEU A 13 -3.40 11.42 -2.56
N PHE A 14 -4.73 11.31 -2.61
CA PHE A 14 -5.60 11.60 -1.48
C PHE A 14 -5.81 10.38 -0.57
N GLY A 15 -4.83 9.49 -0.49
CA GLY A 15 -4.87 8.22 0.25
C GLY A 15 -5.28 8.37 1.72
N PHE A 16 -4.96 9.48 2.36
CA PHE A 16 -5.44 9.77 3.72
C PHE A 16 -6.96 9.64 3.82
N PHE A 17 -7.70 10.30 2.95
CA PHE A 17 -9.17 10.25 2.97
C PHE A 17 -9.72 8.99 2.33
N THR A 18 -9.23 8.60 1.15
CA THR A 18 -9.82 7.57 0.30
C THR A 18 -9.49 6.16 0.77
N VAL A 19 -8.25 5.90 1.16
CA VAL A 19 -7.79 4.58 1.57
C VAL A 19 -7.89 4.41 3.08
N PHE A 20 -7.29 5.33 3.86
CA PHE A 20 -7.20 5.15 5.30
C PHE A 20 -8.49 5.54 6.02
N VAL A 21 -9.02 6.75 5.85
CA VAL A 21 -10.25 7.16 6.56
C VAL A 21 -11.46 6.38 6.02
N LEU A 22 -11.78 6.50 4.73
CA LEU A 22 -12.97 5.87 4.17
C LEU A 22 -12.82 4.36 3.98
N GLY A 23 -11.69 3.90 3.46
CA GLY A 23 -11.45 2.50 3.16
C GLY A 23 -11.19 1.65 4.40
N MET A 24 -10.28 2.09 5.28
CA MET A 24 -9.89 1.29 6.44
C MET A 24 -10.73 1.58 7.69
N LEU A 25 -10.91 2.83 8.09
CA LEU A 25 -11.63 3.15 9.33
C LEU A 25 -13.15 3.04 9.15
N VAL A 26 -13.74 3.86 8.29
CA VAL A 26 -15.20 3.93 8.13
C VAL A 26 -15.77 2.62 7.57
N SER A 27 -15.21 2.11 6.47
CA SER A 27 -15.71 0.89 5.83
C SER A 27 -15.56 -0.35 6.71
N SER A 28 -14.45 -0.48 7.47
CA SER A 28 -14.26 -1.60 8.39
C SER A 28 -15.25 -1.56 9.55
N PHE A 29 -15.43 -0.39 10.17
CA PHE A 29 -16.42 -0.22 11.22
C PHE A 29 -17.83 -0.52 10.71
N MET A 30 -18.23 0.01 9.55
CA MET A 30 -19.56 -0.26 8.98
C MET A 30 -19.80 -1.73 8.63
N ARG A 31 -18.75 -2.48 8.27
CA ARG A 31 -18.85 -3.90 7.93
C ARG A 31 -19.13 -4.79 9.13
N ASP A 32 -18.43 -4.55 10.23
CA ASP A 32 -18.61 -5.29 11.48
C ASP A 32 -18.21 -4.39 12.68
N PRO A 33 -19.16 -3.62 13.23
CA PRO A 33 -18.88 -2.69 14.34
C PRO A 33 -18.35 -3.37 15.61
N LYS A 34 -18.77 -4.61 15.87
CA LYS A 34 -18.34 -5.32 17.09
C LYS A 34 -16.89 -5.77 16.98
N LYS A 35 -16.45 -6.19 15.80
CA LYS A 35 -15.08 -6.65 15.57
C LYS A 35 -14.12 -5.48 15.36
N ASN A 36 -14.56 -4.39 14.74
CA ASN A 36 -13.71 -3.27 14.34
C ASN A 36 -14.05 -1.99 15.13
N TRP A 37 -14.33 -2.11 16.42
CA TRP A 37 -14.61 -0.96 17.29
C TRP A 37 -13.40 -0.03 17.45
N ASP A 38 -12.18 -0.57 17.33
CA ASP A 38 -10.92 0.14 17.30
C ASP A 38 -10.85 1.15 16.15
N SER A 39 -11.45 0.85 15.01
CA SER A 39 -11.58 1.78 13.88
C SER A 39 -12.41 3.03 14.25
N LEU A 40 -13.47 2.87 15.04
CA LEU A 40 -14.24 3.99 15.56
C LEU A 40 -13.41 4.84 16.55
N VAL A 41 -12.69 4.18 17.47
CA VAL A 41 -11.81 4.88 18.42
C VAL A 41 -10.74 5.67 17.67
N SER A 42 -10.11 5.07 16.67
CA SER A 42 -9.13 5.75 15.82
C SER A 42 -9.74 6.97 15.11
N LEU A 43 -10.94 6.83 14.54
CA LEU A 43 -11.63 7.95 13.89
C LEU A 43 -11.94 9.09 14.87
N LEU A 44 -12.44 8.77 16.06
CA LEU A 44 -12.74 9.76 17.10
C LEU A 44 -11.47 10.49 17.58
N LEU A 45 -10.34 9.77 17.73
CA LEU A 45 -9.05 10.37 18.05
C LEU A 45 -8.60 11.37 16.96
N HIS A 46 -8.70 11.00 15.68
CA HIS A 46 -8.35 11.91 14.58
C HIS A 46 -9.24 13.15 14.55
N ILE A 47 -10.55 13.00 14.76
CA ILE A 47 -11.49 14.13 14.85
C ILE A 47 -11.14 15.00 16.07
N SER A 48 -10.87 14.40 17.23
CA SER A 48 -10.50 15.14 18.43
C SER A 48 -9.22 15.96 18.24
N LEU A 49 -8.20 15.39 17.59
CA LEU A 49 -6.97 16.12 17.24
C LEU A 49 -7.25 17.25 16.24
N ALA A 50 -8.12 17.01 15.25
CA ALA A 50 -8.48 18.02 14.25
C ALA A 50 -9.27 19.21 14.83
N VAL A 51 -9.89 19.04 16.00
CA VAL A 51 -10.60 20.11 16.72
C VAL A 51 -9.71 20.72 17.81
N ALA A 52 -9.12 19.88 18.67
CA ALA A 52 -8.39 20.35 19.84
C ALA A 52 -7.10 21.10 19.49
N VAL A 53 -6.31 20.58 18.54
CA VAL A 53 -5.04 21.22 18.21
C VAL A 53 -5.22 22.60 17.57
N PRO A 54 -6.11 22.83 16.59
CA PRO A 54 -6.40 24.18 16.10
C PRO A 54 -6.95 25.12 17.20
N PHE A 55 -7.77 24.60 18.09
CA PHE A 55 -8.38 25.40 19.17
C PHE A 55 -7.34 25.89 20.18
N PHE A 56 -6.43 25.02 20.63
CA PHE A 56 -5.42 25.37 21.66
C PHE A 56 -4.12 25.94 21.09
N PHE A 57 -3.72 25.53 19.88
CA PHE A 57 -2.39 25.82 19.33
C PHE A 57 -2.42 26.49 17.94
N GLY A 58 -3.60 26.71 17.38
CA GLY A 58 -3.79 27.37 16.09
C GLY A 58 -3.71 26.43 14.88
N TRP A 59 -4.30 26.88 13.76
CA TRP A 59 -4.40 26.11 12.52
C TRP A 59 -3.07 25.75 11.90
N ASN A 60 -2.04 26.61 12.00
CA ASN A 60 -0.72 26.33 11.46
C ASN A 60 -0.08 25.12 12.15
N THR A 61 -0.24 25.00 13.47
CA THR A 61 0.27 23.86 14.24
C THR A 61 -0.38 22.55 13.81
N TYR A 62 -1.69 22.54 13.64
CA TYR A 62 -2.40 21.37 13.15
C TYR A 62 -2.00 21.03 11.71
N PHE A 63 -2.01 22.02 10.81
CA PHE A 63 -1.75 21.78 9.40
C PHE A 63 -0.34 21.26 9.14
N PHE A 64 0.69 21.94 9.65
CA PHE A 64 2.08 21.57 9.42
C PHE A 64 2.57 20.46 10.34
N GLY A 65 2.08 20.38 11.57
CA GLY A 65 2.54 19.41 12.57
C GLY A 65 1.83 18.06 12.52
N ILE A 66 0.59 18.01 12.02
CA ILE A 66 -0.22 16.78 12.02
C ILE A 66 -0.73 16.44 10.63
N PHE A 67 -1.57 17.32 10.03
CA PHE A 67 -2.29 16.98 8.81
C PHE A 67 -1.35 16.74 7.63
N LEU A 68 -0.43 17.64 7.35
CA LEU A 68 0.47 17.54 6.19
C LEU A 68 1.41 16.33 6.27
N PRO A 69 2.12 16.07 7.39
CA PRO A 69 2.92 14.86 7.54
C PRO A 69 2.11 13.59 7.38
N LEU A 70 0.92 13.54 7.98
CA LEU A 70 0.03 12.39 7.90
C LEU A 70 -0.51 12.19 6.48
N ALA A 71 -0.90 13.25 5.78
CA ALA A 71 -1.36 13.19 4.40
C ALA A 71 -0.26 12.68 3.46
N ILE A 72 0.98 13.15 3.61
CA ILE A 72 2.14 12.68 2.83
C ILE A 72 2.40 11.20 3.12
N THR A 73 2.46 10.81 4.38
CA THR A 73 2.71 9.41 4.77
C THR A 73 1.63 8.47 4.23
N CYS A 74 0.36 8.87 4.33
CA CYS A 74 -0.75 8.09 3.79
C CYS A 74 -0.74 8.02 2.26
N ALA A 75 -0.38 9.09 1.57
CA ALA A 75 -0.24 9.07 0.11
C ALA A 75 0.88 8.12 -0.33
N MET A 76 2.02 8.17 0.35
CA MET A 76 3.13 7.24 0.12
C MET A 76 2.74 5.79 0.40
N GLY A 77 2.11 5.53 1.55
CA GLY A 77 1.62 4.19 1.91
C GLY A 77 0.60 3.65 0.91
N ALA A 78 -0.35 4.48 0.48
CA ALA A 78 -1.33 4.10 -0.54
C ALA A 78 -0.66 3.80 -1.90
N TYR A 79 0.36 4.57 -2.28
CA TYR A 79 1.13 4.30 -3.50
C TYR A 79 1.92 3.00 -3.39
N LEU A 80 2.65 2.77 -2.30
CA LEU A 80 3.42 1.54 -2.10
C LEU A 80 2.50 0.32 -2.16
N PHE A 81 1.38 0.36 -1.46
CA PHE A 81 0.38 -0.70 -1.49
C PHE A 81 -0.15 -0.96 -2.90
N TYR A 82 -0.40 0.10 -3.68
CA TYR A 82 -0.84 -0.01 -5.07
C TYR A 82 0.25 -0.60 -5.98
N ALA A 83 1.46 -0.02 -5.96
CA ALA A 83 2.53 -0.35 -6.89
C ALA A 83 3.10 -1.76 -6.69
N GLN A 84 3.11 -2.25 -5.45
CA GLN A 84 3.60 -3.59 -5.12
C GLN A 84 2.68 -4.73 -5.58
N HIS A 85 1.46 -4.40 -6.04
CA HIS A 85 0.50 -5.33 -6.65
C HIS A 85 0.11 -4.95 -8.08
N ASN A 86 0.63 -3.84 -8.59
CA ASN A 86 0.26 -3.30 -9.90
C ASN A 86 1.52 -2.82 -10.64
N PHE A 87 2.29 -3.77 -11.14
CA PHE A 87 3.58 -3.56 -11.80
C PHE A 87 3.64 -4.32 -13.14
N PRO A 88 4.59 -3.97 -14.06
CA PRO A 88 4.61 -4.51 -15.44
C PRO A 88 4.63 -6.03 -15.51
N ASP A 89 5.46 -6.67 -14.74
CA ASP A 89 5.75 -8.11 -14.83
C ASP A 89 5.03 -8.93 -13.75
N VAL A 90 3.91 -8.40 -13.22
CA VAL A 90 3.09 -9.16 -12.26
C VAL A 90 2.54 -10.41 -12.94
N HIS A 91 2.62 -11.54 -12.25
CA HIS A 91 2.04 -12.78 -12.72
C HIS A 91 0.72 -13.05 -12.00
N ILE A 92 -0.37 -13.16 -12.77
CA ILE A 92 -1.71 -13.46 -12.26
C ILE A 92 -2.19 -14.76 -12.88
N VAL A 93 -2.42 -15.74 -12.05
CA VAL A 93 -2.92 -17.06 -12.46
C VAL A 93 -4.43 -17.20 -12.22
N GLU A 94 -5.06 -18.11 -12.96
CA GLU A 94 -6.44 -18.49 -12.70
C GLU A 94 -6.57 -19.22 -11.35
N ARG A 95 -7.77 -19.16 -10.75
CA ARG A 95 -8.03 -19.77 -9.43
C ARG A 95 -7.69 -21.26 -9.36
N LYS A 96 -7.84 -22.00 -10.45
CA LYS A 96 -7.53 -23.44 -10.53
C LYS A 96 -6.04 -23.75 -10.40
N ASP A 97 -5.18 -22.81 -10.81
CA ASP A 97 -3.71 -22.94 -10.82
C ASP A 97 -3.07 -22.14 -9.67
N TRP A 98 -3.90 -21.61 -8.75
CA TRP A 98 -3.44 -20.76 -7.67
C TRP A 98 -2.79 -21.58 -6.56
N GLU A 99 -1.56 -21.22 -6.23
CA GLU A 99 -0.79 -21.75 -5.11
C GLU A 99 -0.29 -20.58 -4.24
N TYR A 100 -0.40 -20.72 -2.92
CA TYR A 100 -0.10 -19.66 -1.98
C TYR A 100 1.33 -19.11 -2.11
N SER A 101 2.33 -20.00 -2.05
CA SER A 101 3.75 -19.63 -2.11
C SER A 101 4.09 -18.95 -3.43
N ARG A 102 3.62 -19.48 -4.52
CA ARG A 102 3.82 -18.93 -5.86
C ARG A 102 3.13 -17.57 -6.02
N ALA A 103 1.89 -17.45 -5.57
CA ALA A 103 1.18 -16.18 -5.60
C ALA A 103 1.87 -15.09 -4.76
N ALA A 104 2.39 -15.44 -3.57
CA ALA A 104 3.14 -14.53 -2.73
C ALA A 104 4.39 -13.99 -3.43
N LEU A 105 5.15 -14.86 -4.12
CA LEU A 105 6.42 -14.50 -4.76
C LEU A 105 6.26 -13.83 -6.14
N GLU A 106 5.24 -14.22 -6.92
CA GLU A 106 5.08 -13.77 -8.31
C GLU A 106 4.02 -12.65 -8.49
N SER A 107 3.03 -12.56 -7.57
CA SER A 107 1.96 -11.54 -7.65
C SER A 107 2.19 -10.34 -6.72
N SER A 108 3.34 -10.30 -6.05
CA SER A 108 3.84 -9.13 -5.32
C SER A 108 5.30 -8.87 -5.62
N SER A 109 5.71 -7.61 -5.55
CA SER A 109 7.06 -7.21 -5.97
C SER A 109 7.99 -6.94 -4.78
N PHE A 110 9.29 -6.91 -5.06
CA PHE A 110 10.27 -6.22 -4.25
C PHE A 110 10.35 -4.75 -4.70
N MET A 111 10.14 -3.81 -3.79
CA MET A 111 10.33 -2.39 -4.07
C MET A 111 11.76 -2.00 -3.69
N ASP A 112 12.60 -1.78 -4.71
CA ASP A 112 13.97 -1.29 -4.51
C ASP A 112 13.96 0.17 -4.09
N MET A 113 14.40 0.42 -2.87
CA MET A 113 14.40 1.74 -2.22
C MET A 113 15.73 1.98 -1.52
N SER A 114 16.05 3.25 -1.25
CA SER A 114 17.21 3.56 -0.41
C SER A 114 17.06 2.99 1.01
N PRO A 115 18.17 2.73 1.74
CA PRO A 115 18.11 2.23 3.12
C PRO A 115 17.25 3.11 4.04
N ILE A 116 17.30 4.44 3.84
CA ILE A 116 16.48 5.39 4.58
C ILE A 116 15.00 5.15 4.32
N MET A 117 14.60 4.95 3.06
CA MET A 117 13.21 4.67 2.70
C MET A 117 12.75 3.31 3.21
N HIS A 118 13.59 2.28 3.16
CA HIS A 118 13.30 0.99 3.78
C HIS A 118 13.03 1.14 5.28
N TRP A 119 13.84 1.95 5.99
CA TRP A 119 13.63 2.22 7.41
C TRP A 119 12.30 2.96 7.67
N PHE A 120 12.02 4.04 6.95
CA PHE A 120 10.79 4.82 7.10
C PHE A 120 9.52 4.00 6.80
N THR A 121 9.59 3.05 5.89
CA THR A 121 8.46 2.23 5.46
C THR A 121 8.38 0.89 6.18
N GLY A 122 9.20 0.66 7.21
CA GLY A 122 9.23 -0.62 7.94
C GLY A 122 9.56 -1.81 7.02
N ASN A 123 10.51 -1.65 6.12
CA ASN A 123 10.93 -2.66 5.15
C ASN A 123 9.80 -3.25 4.28
N ILE A 124 8.67 -2.55 4.13
CA ILE A 124 7.55 -3.04 3.30
C ILE A 124 7.94 -3.26 1.84
N GLY A 125 9.09 -2.75 1.41
CA GLY A 125 9.66 -3.07 0.10
C GLY A 125 9.88 -4.55 -0.14
N TYR A 126 10.12 -5.34 0.90
CA TYR A 126 10.21 -6.81 0.85
C TYR A 126 8.82 -7.47 0.82
N HIS A 127 7.93 -6.96 0.00
CA HIS A 127 6.50 -7.25 0.04
C HIS A 127 6.15 -8.69 -0.32
N HIS A 128 6.87 -9.30 -1.25
CA HIS A 128 6.75 -10.72 -1.60
C HIS A 128 7.01 -11.65 -0.40
N ILE A 129 7.96 -11.29 0.47
CA ILE A 129 8.24 -12.04 1.71
C ILE A 129 7.14 -11.79 2.75
N HIS A 130 6.68 -10.54 2.87
CA HIS A 130 5.54 -10.22 3.73
C HIS A 130 4.28 -11.00 3.33
N HIS A 131 4.02 -11.16 2.04
CA HIS A 131 2.93 -12.01 1.56
C HIS A 131 3.16 -13.51 1.79
N LEU A 132 4.41 -13.95 1.71
CA LEU A 132 4.76 -15.35 1.97
C LEU A 132 4.51 -15.73 3.44
N ASN A 133 4.85 -14.83 4.38
CA ASN A 133 4.53 -15.02 5.80
C ASN A 133 4.40 -13.66 6.53
N PRO A 134 3.18 -13.17 6.75
CA PRO A 134 2.92 -11.88 7.40
C PRO A 134 3.31 -11.86 8.89
N SER A 135 3.63 -13.02 9.50
CA SER A 135 4.10 -13.09 10.89
C SER A 135 5.58 -12.77 11.05
N ILE A 136 6.34 -12.66 9.96
CA ILE A 136 7.74 -12.25 10.00
C ILE A 136 7.79 -10.77 10.38
N PRO A 137 8.49 -10.40 11.48
CA PRO A 137 8.64 -9.00 11.85
C PRO A 137 9.33 -8.20 10.75
N PHE A 138 8.85 -6.98 10.51
CA PHE A 138 9.33 -6.12 9.41
C PHE A 138 10.84 -5.92 9.39
N TYR A 139 11.49 -5.86 10.55
CA TYR A 139 12.94 -5.68 10.66
C TYR A 139 13.74 -6.94 10.27
N ARG A 140 13.10 -8.10 10.17
CA ARG A 140 13.73 -9.36 9.73
C ARG A 140 13.51 -9.69 8.26
N LEU A 141 12.67 -8.96 7.53
CA LEU A 141 12.42 -9.20 6.11
C LEU A 141 13.70 -9.20 5.25
N PRO A 142 14.67 -8.28 5.47
CA PRO A 142 15.95 -8.32 4.75
C PRO A 142 16.79 -9.59 5.01
N GLU A 143 16.73 -10.13 6.23
CA GLU A 143 17.43 -11.38 6.60
C GLU A 143 16.83 -12.56 5.81
N VAL A 144 15.49 -12.63 5.74
CA VAL A 144 14.81 -13.71 5.00
C VAL A 144 15.20 -13.68 3.52
N MET A 145 15.24 -12.50 2.89
CA MET A 145 15.67 -12.38 1.50
C MET A 145 17.13 -12.83 1.29
N ARG A 146 18.00 -12.56 2.27
CA ARG A 146 19.41 -12.98 2.20
C ARG A 146 19.57 -14.49 2.39
N ASP A 147 18.80 -15.08 3.30
CA ASP A 147 19.05 -16.43 3.82
C ASP A 147 18.19 -17.51 3.12
N ILE A 148 17.09 -17.12 2.43
CA ILE A 148 16.17 -18.05 1.75
C ILE A 148 16.27 -17.88 0.23
N PRO A 149 16.86 -18.85 -0.52
CA PRO A 149 17.11 -18.73 -1.95
C PRO A 149 15.86 -18.43 -2.79
N GLU A 150 14.71 -19.01 -2.42
CA GLU A 150 13.44 -18.84 -3.14
C GLU A 150 12.93 -17.39 -3.13
N THR A 151 13.39 -16.58 -2.18
CA THR A 151 12.99 -15.16 -2.06
C THR A 151 13.94 -14.18 -2.78
N GLN A 152 15.08 -14.67 -3.32
CA GLN A 152 16.17 -13.81 -3.81
C GLN A 152 15.99 -13.27 -5.23
N ASN A 153 15.00 -13.77 -5.98
CA ASN A 153 14.76 -13.36 -7.37
C ASN A 153 13.34 -12.79 -7.57
N PRO A 154 12.90 -11.80 -6.78
CA PRO A 154 11.58 -11.21 -6.94
C PRO A 154 11.53 -10.32 -8.17
N VAL A 155 10.33 -10.09 -8.71
CA VAL A 155 10.11 -8.98 -9.62
C VAL A 155 10.36 -7.67 -8.87
N THR A 156 11.27 -6.87 -9.42
CA THR A 156 11.74 -5.64 -8.75
C THR A 156 11.12 -4.40 -9.37
N VAL A 157 10.49 -3.57 -8.54
CA VAL A 157 9.97 -2.25 -8.90
C VAL A 157 10.82 -1.19 -8.18
N ARG A 158 11.09 -0.07 -8.84
CA ARG A 158 11.87 1.02 -8.23
C ARG A 158 10.98 2.19 -7.84
N LEU A 159 11.34 2.85 -6.74
CA LEU A 159 10.68 4.08 -6.32
C LEU A 159 11.27 5.28 -7.08
N THR A 160 10.98 5.36 -8.37
CA THR A 160 11.38 6.46 -9.24
C THR A 160 10.15 7.08 -9.93
N PRO A 161 10.18 8.38 -10.31
CA PRO A 161 9.06 9.00 -11.03
C PRO A 161 8.66 8.23 -12.29
N LYS A 162 9.63 7.69 -13.04
CA LYS A 162 9.38 6.88 -14.23
C LYS A 162 8.58 5.62 -13.88
N SER A 163 9.05 4.82 -12.92
CA SER A 163 8.34 3.61 -12.49
C SER A 163 6.97 3.91 -11.90
N MET A 164 6.83 5.04 -11.19
CA MET A 164 5.52 5.47 -10.68
C MET A 164 4.52 5.72 -11.81
N ILE A 165 4.95 6.42 -12.87
CA ILE A 165 4.11 6.67 -14.04
C ILE A 165 3.78 5.35 -14.75
N GLU A 166 4.73 4.45 -14.89
CA GLU A 166 4.52 3.12 -15.50
C GLU A 166 3.47 2.32 -14.70
N CYS A 167 3.61 2.19 -13.38
CA CYS A 167 2.62 1.54 -12.53
C CYS A 167 1.23 2.19 -12.65
N PHE A 168 1.16 3.53 -12.71
CA PHE A 168 -0.12 4.24 -12.86
C PHE A 168 -0.78 4.05 -14.24
N LYS A 169 -0.04 3.69 -15.28
CA LYS A 169 -0.62 3.34 -16.58
C LYS A 169 -1.27 1.96 -16.61
N LEU A 170 -0.83 1.05 -15.73
CA LEU A 170 -1.35 -0.31 -15.66
C LEU A 170 -2.69 -0.33 -14.92
N LYS A 171 -3.73 -0.91 -15.54
CA LYS A 171 -5.10 -0.87 -15.02
C LYS A 171 -5.81 -2.20 -15.01
N LEU A 172 -5.54 -3.05 -15.98
CA LEU A 172 -6.25 -4.30 -16.23
C LEU A 172 -5.24 -5.42 -16.49
N TRP A 173 -5.59 -6.63 -16.06
CA TRP A 173 -4.91 -7.83 -16.51
C TRP A 173 -5.48 -8.29 -17.83
N ASP A 174 -4.64 -8.49 -18.83
CA ASP A 174 -5.01 -9.10 -20.11
C ASP A 174 -4.57 -10.59 -20.10
N PRO A 175 -5.52 -11.53 -19.94
CA PRO A 175 -5.17 -12.95 -19.90
C PRO A 175 -4.65 -13.50 -21.22
N LYS A 176 -4.96 -12.84 -22.35
CA LYS A 176 -4.46 -13.26 -23.67
C LYS A 176 -3.00 -12.90 -23.87
N GLN A 177 -2.58 -11.76 -23.32
CA GLN A 177 -1.20 -11.29 -23.42
C GLN A 177 -0.36 -11.70 -22.19
N GLY A 178 -0.99 -12.20 -21.11
CA GLY A 178 -0.32 -12.55 -19.87
C GLY A 178 0.36 -11.35 -19.19
N LYS A 179 -0.23 -10.14 -19.29
CA LYS A 179 0.39 -8.91 -18.73
C LYS A 179 -0.64 -7.87 -18.32
N MET A 180 -0.20 -6.93 -17.50
CA MET A 180 -1.00 -5.74 -17.18
C MET A 180 -1.01 -4.74 -18.34
N VAL A 181 -2.17 -4.17 -18.60
CA VAL A 181 -2.41 -3.17 -19.68
C VAL A 181 -3.15 -1.95 -19.15
N GLY A 182 -3.15 -0.86 -19.90
CA GLY A 182 -3.97 0.33 -19.65
C GLY A 182 -5.46 0.05 -19.91
N TYR A 183 -6.31 1.06 -19.67
CA TYR A 183 -7.68 1.03 -20.18
C TYR A 183 -7.68 1.17 -21.71
N PRO A 184 -8.63 0.50 -22.40
CA PRO A 184 -8.85 0.69 -23.83
C PRO A 184 -9.33 2.11 -24.15
#